data_987fa9cb88cf3d95bbbf76614dbd0673
#
_entry.id   987fa9cb88cf3d95bbbf76614dbd0673
#
_cell.length_a   1.000
_cell.length_b   1.000
_cell.length_c   1.000
_cell.angle_alpha   90.00
_cell.angle_beta   90.00
_cell.angle_gamma   90.00
#
_symmetry.space_group_name_H-M   'P 1'
#
loop_
_entity.id
_entity.type
_entity.pdbx_description
1 polymer ?
#
loop_
_entity_poly.entity_id
_entity_poly.type
_entity_poly.pdbx_seq_one_letter_code
_entity_poly.pdbx_strand_id
1 'polypeptide(L)'
;MQPHGPEDATLTHTVRDLVAAARARIREIGPQELAAFREAGVPIIDVREPEEFAEGHIPGAVNIPRGLLEFEVDGHPAVAYRTAEELSHRERPVVLYCLSGGRSALAAAALQGLGFVSPLSLAGGILRWEDTGHPVAASAVLHGERGHGARQTAPCMRSGD
;
A
#
# COMPACT_ATOMS: atom_id res chain seq x y z
N MET A 1 35.57 34.80 -28.23
CA MET A 1 34.54 35.08 -27.26
C MET A 1 33.46 34.03 -27.43
N GLN A 2 33.48 33.00 -26.58
CA GLN A 2 32.51 31.91 -26.64
C GLN A 2 31.25 32.38 -25.96
N PRO A 3 30.04 32.20 -26.54
CA PRO A 3 28.82 32.44 -25.81
C PRO A 3 28.68 31.36 -24.75
N HIS A 4 28.57 31.79 -23.50
CA HIS A 4 28.14 30.93 -22.43
C HIS A 4 26.76 30.36 -22.80
N GLY A 5 26.71 29.05 -23.03
CA GLY A 5 25.43 28.34 -23.14
C GLY A 5 24.60 28.57 -21.89
N PRO A 6 23.27 28.38 -21.97
CA PRO A 6 22.41 28.56 -20.82
C PRO A 6 22.93 27.67 -19.68
N GLU A 7 23.20 28.29 -18.53
CA GLU A 7 23.49 27.58 -17.31
C GLU A 7 22.35 26.59 -17.13
N ASP A 8 22.71 25.32 -17.15
CA ASP A 8 21.79 24.22 -16.84
C ASP A 8 21.30 24.42 -15.39
N ALA A 9 20.24 25.20 -15.27
CA ALA A 9 19.55 25.33 -14.01
C ALA A 9 19.05 23.92 -13.68
N THR A 10 19.81 23.22 -12.86
CA THR A 10 19.42 21.90 -12.34
C THR A 10 18.05 22.05 -11.68
N LEU A 11 17.00 21.65 -12.41
CA LEU A 11 15.64 21.68 -11.93
C LEU A 11 15.55 20.69 -10.76
N THR A 12 15.66 21.23 -9.56
CA THR A 12 15.47 20.43 -8.34
C THR A 12 13.98 20.22 -8.09
N HIS A 13 13.53 18.98 -8.30
CA HIS A 13 12.17 18.58 -7.97
C HIS A 13 12.13 17.97 -6.57
N THR A 14 11.12 18.36 -5.80
CA THR A 14 10.82 17.78 -4.49
C THR A 14 9.81 16.64 -4.63
N VAL A 15 9.69 15.79 -3.62
CA VAL A 15 8.60 14.79 -3.58
C VAL A 15 7.22 15.46 -3.65
N ARG A 16 7.09 16.67 -3.10
CA ARG A 16 5.87 17.47 -3.18
C ARG A 16 5.52 17.81 -4.63
N ASP A 17 6.51 18.18 -5.43
CA ASP A 17 6.32 18.47 -6.86
C ASP A 17 5.90 17.23 -7.64
N LEU A 18 6.51 16.08 -7.36
CA LEU A 18 6.13 14.80 -7.97
C LEU A 18 4.70 14.41 -7.63
N VAL A 19 4.31 14.55 -6.37
CA VAL A 19 2.94 14.25 -5.92
C VAL A 19 1.92 15.20 -6.55
N ALA A 20 2.25 16.50 -6.63
CA ALA A 20 1.38 17.48 -7.29
C ALA A 20 1.18 17.16 -8.78
N ALA A 21 2.26 16.79 -9.48
CA ALA A 21 2.21 16.38 -10.88
C ALA A 21 1.37 15.10 -11.08
N ALA A 22 1.50 14.13 -10.18
CA ALA A 22 0.69 12.91 -10.19
C ALA A 22 -0.79 13.24 -9.99
N ARG A 23 -1.13 14.06 -8.99
CA ARG A 23 -2.51 14.48 -8.71
C ARG A 23 -3.18 15.20 -9.87
N ALA A 24 -2.41 15.95 -10.65
CA ALA A 24 -2.92 16.64 -11.85
C ALA A 24 -3.37 15.68 -12.96
N ARG A 25 -2.91 14.42 -12.95
CA ARG A 25 -3.18 13.43 -14.00
C ARG A 25 -4.16 12.33 -13.59
N ILE A 26 -4.38 12.15 -12.30
CA ILE A 26 -5.23 11.10 -11.74
C ILE A 26 -6.55 11.66 -11.25
N ARG A 27 -7.48 10.78 -10.90
CA ARG A 27 -8.67 11.14 -10.15
C ARG A 27 -8.49 10.78 -8.69
N GLU A 28 -8.68 11.76 -7.81
CA GLU A 28 -8.81 11.52 -6.37
C GLU A 28 -10.28 11.36 -5.99
N ILE A 29 -10.54 10.48 -5.02
CA ILE A 29 -11.88 10.25 -4.47
C ILE A 29 -11.88 10.47 -2.96
N GLY A 30 -13.04 10.78 -2.40
CA GLY A 30 -13.23 10.89 -0.96
C GLY A 30 -13.58 9.56 -0.30
N PRO A 31 -13.59 9.50 1.06
CA PRO A 31 -13.92 8.30 1.81
C PRO A 31 -15.31 7.74 1.50
N GLN A 32 -16.29 8.59 1.29
CA GLN A 32 -17.66 8.15 0.97
C GLN A 32 -17.75 7.49 -0.41
N GLU A 33 -17.04 8.02 -1.40
CA GLU A 33 -16.94 7.38 -2.72
C GLU A 33 -16.21 6.03 -2.63
N LEU A 34 -15.13 5.97 -1.85
CA LEU A 34 -14.41 4.71 -1.64
C LEU A 34 -15.33 3.67 -0.99
N ALA A 35 -16.12 4.04 0.01
CA ALA A 35 -17.10 3.13 0.62
C ALA A 35 -18.06 2.55 -0.42
N ALA A 36 -18.57 3.37 -1.34
CA ALA A 36 -19.43 2.92 -2.43
C ALA A 36 -18.70 1.98 -3.41
N PHE A 37 -17.48 2.27 -3.80
CA PHE A 37 -16.66 1.38 -4.63
C PHE A 37 -16.39 0.05 -3.95
N ARG A 38 -16.12 0.08 -2.65
CA ARG A 38 -15.89 -1.12 -1.84
C ARG A 38 -17.13 -2.03 -1.82
N GLU A 39 -18.32 -1.47 -1.62
CA GLU A 39 -19.59 -2.20 -1.66
C GLU A 39 -19.86 -2.79 -3.05
N ALA A 40 -19.44 -2.11 -4.10
CA ALA A 40 -19.55 -2.57 -5.48
C ALA A 40 -18.51 -3.65 -5.86
N GLY A 41 -17.63 -4.02 -4.93
CA GLY A 41 -16.60 -5.06 -5.16
C GLY A 41 -15.40 -4.58 -5.98
N VAL A 42 -15.17 -3.27 -6.08
CA VAL A 42 -13.99 -2.71 -6.74
C VAL A 42 -12.74 -3.02 -5.92
N PRO A 43 -11.65 -3.51 -6.53
CA PRO A 43 -10.41 -3.78 -5.82
C PRO A 43 -9.85 -2.54 -5.14
N ILE A 44 -9.40 -2.72 -3.89
CA ILE A 44 -8.77 -1.67 -3.08
C ILE A 44 -7.37 -2.14 -2.71
N ILE A 45 -6.37 -1.34 -3.05
CA ILE A 45 -4.96 -1.62 -2.81
C ILE A 45 -4.42 -0.63 -1.77
N ASP A 46 -3.88 -1.17 -0.68
CA ASP A 46 -3.07 -0.43 0.27
C ASP A 46 -1.61 -0.47 -0.19
N VAL A 47 -1.07 0.68 -0.58
CA VAL A 47 0.31 0.78 -1.08
C VAL A 47 1.34 1.10 0.00
N ARG A 48 0.92 1.06 1.28
CA ARG A 48 1.82 1.23 2.42
C ARG A 48 2.67 -0.03 2.64
N GLU A 49 3.63 0.08 3.54
CA GLU A 49 4.43 -1.06 3.93
C GLU A 49 3.61 -2.10 4.72
N PRO A 50 4.02 -3.40 4.70
CA PRO A 50 3.27 -4.47 5.36
C PRO A 50 3.00 -4.23 6.86
N GLU A 51 3.93 -3.61 7.56
CA GLU A 51 3.80 -3.28 8.99
C GLU A 51 2.68 -2.26 9.21
N GLU A 52 2.60 -1.23 8.37
CA GLU A 52 1.51 -0.23 8.42
C GLU A 52 0.16 -0.89 8.17
N PHE A 53 0.08 -1.80 7.19
CA PHE A 53 -1.14 -2.55 6.87
C PHE A 53 -1.60 -3.43 8.04
N ALA A 54 -0.65 -4.13 8.69
CA ALA A 54 -0.94 -5.02 9.80
C ALA A 54 -1.53 -4.27 11.02
N GLU A 55 -1.07 -3.05 11.28
CA GLU A 55 -1.56 -2.21 12.38
C GLU A 55 -3.00 -1.74 12.17
N GLY A 56 -3.41 -1.56 10.92
CA GLY A 56 -4.76 -1.15 10.57
C GLY A 56 -4.90 -0.84 9.09
N HIS A 57 -5.95 -1.34 8.46
CA HIS A 57 -6.23 -1.16 7.04
C HIS A 57 -7.71 -1.09 6.74
N ILE A 58 -8.07 -0.60 5.59
CA ILE A 58 -9.47 -0.58 5.12
C ILE A 58 -9.91 -2.02 4.88
N PRO A 59 -11.04 -2.47 5.49
CA PRO A 59 -11.51 -3.85 5.34
C PRO A 59 -11.72 -4.24 3.88
N GLY A 60 -11.15 -5.38 3.47
CA GLY A 60 -11.19 -5.88 2.11
C GLY A 60 -10.06 -5.39 1.21
N ALA A 61 -9.20 -4.48 1.69
CA ALA A 61 -8.03 -4.05 0.94
C ALA A 61 -6.96 -5.15 0.89
N VAL A 62 -6.25 -5.22 -0.22
CA VAL A 62 -5.03 -6.01 -0.36
C VAL A 62 -3.82 -5.12 -0.18
N ASN A 63 -2.79 -5.63 0.47
CA ASN A 63 -1.55 -4.89 0.63
C ASN A 63 -0.57 -5.22 -0.50
N ILE A 64 -0.26 -4.22 -1.30
CA ILE A 64 0.81 -4.28 -2.29
C ILE A 64 1.68 -3.06 -2.08
N PRO A 65 2.83 -3.18 -1.41
CA PRO A 65 3.73 -2.05 -1.17
C PRO A 65 4.07 -1.31 -2.45
N ARG A 66 4.19 0.01 -2.34
CA ARG A 66 4.44 0.89 -3.50
C ARG A 66 5.58 0.40 -4.39
N GLY A 67 6.65 -0.12 -3.79
CA GLY A 67 7.82 -0.62 -4.51
C GLY A 67 7.59 -1.90 -5.32
N LEU A 68 6.52 -2.63 -5.08
CA LEU A 68 6.18 -3.89 -5.77
C LEU A 68 4.97 -3.77 -6.68
N LEU A 69 4.28 -2.63 -6.67
CA LEU A 69 2.96 -2.47 -7.28
C LEU A 69 2.94 -2.86 -8.75
N GLU A 70 3.81 -2.27 -9.57
CA GLU A 70 3.83 -2.50 -11.02
C GLU A 70 4.12 -3.98 -11.35
N PHE A 71 5.02 -4.60 -10.58
CA PHE A 71 5.40 -6.00 -10.77
C PHE A 71 4.26 -6.94 -10.38
N GLU A 72 3.59 -6.68 -9.27
CA GLU A 72 2.50 -7.54 -8.79
C GLU A 72 1.26 -7.44 -9.67
N VAL A 73 0.84 -6.25 -10.08
CA VAL A 73 -0.34 -6.10 -10.94
C VAL A 73 -0.13 -6.62 -12.35
N ASP A 74 1.12 -6.71 -12.81
CA ASP A 74 1.49 -7.27 -14.11
C ASP A 74 1.81 -8.78 -14.04
N GLY A 75 1.76 -9.38 -12.86
CA GLY A 75 2.07 -10.80 -12.66
C GLY A 75 3.52 -11.17 -12.96
N HIS A 76 4.46 -10.25 -12.73
CA HIS A 76 5.86 -10.45 -13.06
C HIS A 76 6.50 -11.59 -12.23
N PRO A 77 7.30 -12.48 -12.85
CA PRO A 77 7.89 -13.64 -12.15
C PRO A 77 8.71 -13.32 -10.91
N ALA A 78 9.30 -12.12 -10.84
CA ALA A 78 10.11 -11.68 -9.70
C ALA A 78 9.33 -11.60 -8.36
N VAL A 79 8.00 -11.53 -8.41
CA VAL A 79 7.12 -11.45 -7.23
C VAL A 79 6.29 -12.72 -7.00
N ALA A 80 6.74 -13.84 -7.57
CA ALA A 80 6.16 -15.16 -7.36
C ALA A 80 4.65 -15.27 -7.73
N TYR A 81 4.23 -14.59 -8.79
CA TYR A 81 2.86 -14.71 -9.37
C TYR A 81 1.73 -14.40 -8.39
N ARG A 82 1.93 -13.48 -7.48
CA ARG A 82 0.91 -13.10 -6.46
C ARG A 82 -0.24 -12.26 -7.00
N THR A 83 -0.35 -12.08 -8.29
CA THR A 83 -1.41 -11.26 -8.86
C THR A 83 -2.76 -11.92 -8.66
N ALA A 84 -3.65 -11.26 -7.93
CA ALA A 84 -5.05 -11.61 -7.99
C ALA A 84 -5.55 -11.25 -9.40
N GLU A 85 -6.26 -12.15 -10.04
CA GLU A 85 -6.78 -11.95 -11.40
C GLU A 85 -7.59 -10.65 -11.51
N GLU A 86 -8.33 -10.29 -10.45
CA GLU A 86 -9.10 -9.06 -10.39
C GLU A 86 -8.25 -7.79 -10.53
N LEU A 87 -6.96 -7.84 -10.19
CA LEU A 87 -6.05 -6.69 -10.29
C LEU A 87 -5.45 -6.51 -11.67
N SER A 88 -5.58 -7.50 -12.56
CA SER A 88 -5.03 -7.45 -13.92
C SER A 88 -5.96 -6.80 -14.95
N HIS A 89 -7.21 -6.52 -14.58
CA HIS A 89 -8.20 -5.89 -15.46
C HIS A 89 -7.99 -4.38 -15.58
N ARG A 90 -7.17 -3.98 -16.54
CA ARG A 90 -6.77 -2.58 -16.74
C ARG A 90 -7.89 -1.65 -17.15
N GLU A 91 -8.97 -2.18 -17.70
CA GLU A 91 -10.19 -1.45 -18.11
C GLU A 91 -11.13 -1.15 -16.93
N ARG A 92 -10.95 -1.81 -15.80
CA ARG A 92 -11.79 -1.64 -14.61
C ARG A 92 -11.18 -0.65 -13.64
N PRO A 93 -12.03 0.02 -12.82
CA PRO A 93 -11.51 0.88 -11.77
C PRO A 93 -10.77 0.07 -10.70
N VAL A 94 -9.75 0.68 -10.14
CA VAL A 94 -9.01 0.20 -8.97
C VAL A 94 -8.77 1.38 -8.04
N VAL A 95 -8.97 1.18 -6.75
CA VAL A 95 -8.74 2.23 -5.75
C VAL A 95 -7.45 1.95 -5.01
N LEU A 96 -6.61 2.97 -4.91
CA LEU A 96 -5.35 2.91 -4.18
C LEU A 96 -5.39 3.89 -3.00
N TYR A 97 -4.82 3.50 -1.88
CA TYR A 97 -4.66 4.42 -0.75
C TYR A 97 -3.33 4.20 -0.04
N CYS A 98 -2.92 5.22 0.68
CA CYS A 98 -1.80 5.17 1.61
C CYS A 98 -2.18 5.86 2.93
N LEU A 99 -1.22 6.40 3.67
CA LEU A 99 -1.49 7.10 4.92
C LEU A 99 -2.22 8.42 4.70
N SER A 100 -1.69 9.29 3.83
CA SER A 100 -2.15 10.68 3.62
C SER A 100 -2.45 11.05 2.16
N GLY A 101 -2.27 10.12 1.21
CA GLY A 101 -2.60 10.30 -0.20
C GLY A 101 -1.43 10.57 -1.15
N GLY A 102 -0.20 10.77 -0.66
CA GLY A 102 0.97 11.03 -1.51
C GLY A 102 1.45 9.80 -2.28
N ARG A 103 1.77 8.73 -1.58
CA ARG A 103 2.22 7.46 -2.19
C ARG A 103 1.16 6.88 -3.13
N SER A 104 -0.11 6.97 -2.78
CA SER A 104 -1.20 6.46 -3.62
C SER A 104 -1.42 7.31 -4.87
N ALA A 105 -1.18 8.61 -4.82
CA ALA A 105 -1.20 9.46 -6.02
C ALA A 105 -0.11 9.05 -7.01
N LEU A 106 1.12 8.84 -6.53
CA LEU A 106 2.22 8.34 -7.35
C LEU A 106 1.94 6.94 -7.90
N ALA A 107 1.33 6.08 -7.09
CA ALA A 107 0.93 4.73 -7.48
C ALA A 107 -0.13 4.75 -8.59
N ALA A 108 -1.17 5.57 -8.46
CA ALA A 108 -2.20 5.71 -9.49
C ALA A 108 -1.62 6.22 -10.82
N ALA A 109 -0.71 7.21 -10.75
CA ALA A 109 -0.02 7.71 -11.94
C ALA A 109 0.86 6.63 -12.61
N ALA A 110 1.51 5.78 -11.81
CA ALA A 110 2.30 4.65 -12.33
C ALA A 110 1.41 3.61 -13.02
N LEU A 111 0.24 3.30 -12.46
CA LEU A 111 -0.72 2.38 -13.09
C LEU A 111 -1.27 2.93 -14.41
N GLN A 112 -1.47 4.25 -14.53
CA GLN A 112 -1.80 4.85 -15.83
C GLN A 112 -0.72 4.55 -16.88
N GLY A 113 0.56 4.59 -16.49
CA GLY A 113 1.68 4.22 -17.35
C GLY A 113 1.65 2.77 -17.82
N LEU A 114 1.03 1.87 -17.04
CA LEU A 114 0.78 0.47 -17.40
C LEU A 114 -0.52 0.27 -18.21
N GLY A 115 -1.25 1.33 -18.51
CA GLY A 115 -2.49 1.26 -19.28
C GLY A 115 -3.77 1.05 -18.47
N PHE A 116 -3.72 1.20 -17.14
CA PHE A 116 -4.94 1.24 -16.34
C PHE A 116 -5.75 2.49 -16.67
N VAL A 117 -7.02 2.30 -16.98
CA VAL A 117 -7.89 3.39 -17.46
C VAL A 117 -8.41 4.24 -16.30
N SER A 118 -8.68 3.63 -15.17
CA SER A 118 -9.31 4.29 -14.01
C SER A 118 -8.66 3.91 -12.68
N PRO A 119 -7.37 4.22 -12.48
CA PRO A 119 -6.77 4.13 -11.16
C PRO A 119 -7.17 5.36 -10.33
N LEU A 120 -7.77 5.12 -9.17
CA LEU A 120 -8.30 6.15 -8.27
C LEU A 120 -7.44 6.21 -7.00
N SER A 121 -7.18 7.40 -6.49
CA SER A 121 -6.44 7.59 -5.24
C SER A 121 -7.34 8.17 -4.16
N LEU A 122 -7.29 7.61 -2.95
CA LEU A 122 -8.04 8.14 -1.81
C LEU A 122 -7.37 9.43 -1.30
N ALA A 123 -8.04 10.55 -1.50
CA ALA A 123 -7.59 11.84 -0.99
C ALA A 123 -7.56 11.83 0.55
N GLY A 124 -6.41 12.21 1.11
CA GLY A 124 -6.19 12.23 2.56
C GLY A 124 -5.90 10.85 3.16
N GLY A 125 -5.90 9.77 2.37
CA GLY A 125 -5.52 8.43 2.78
C GLY A 125 -6.38 7.83 3.89
N ILE A 126 -5.82 6.82 4.56
CA ILE A 126 -6.52 6.13 5.66
C ILE A 126 -6.78 7.07 6.85
N LEU A 127 -5.95 8.09 7.06
CA LEU A 127 -6.20 9.09 8.11
C LEU A 127 -7.56 9.77 7.92
N ARG A 128 -7.87 10.21 6.71
CA ARG A 128 -9.16 10.83 6.42
C ARG A 128 -10.30 9.83 6.45
N TRP A 129 -10.06 8.59 6.04
CA TRP A 129 -11.01 7.50 6.16
C TRP A 129 -11.46 7.27 7.60
N GLU A 130 -10.50 7.21 8.53
CA GLU A 130 -10.75 7.06 9.97
C GLU A 130 -11.45 8.30 10.57
N ASP A 131 -10.98 9.49 10.25
CA ASP A 131 -11.56 10.76 10.73
C ASP A 131 -13.03 10.94 10.34
N THR A 132 -13.44 10.34 9.23
CA THR A 132 -14.84 10.38 8.77
C THR A 132 -15.68 9.23 9.32
N GLY A 133 -15.15 8.45 10.27
CA GLY A 133 -15.88 7.42 11.00
C GLY A 133 -16.02 6.07 10.27
N HIS A 134 -15.22 5.82 9.26
CA HIS A 134 -15.24 4.55 8.53
C HIS A 134 -14.40 3.47 9.25
N PRO A 135 -14.75 2.18 9.09
CA PRO A 135 -14.11 1.10 9.83
C PRO A 135 -12.69 0.80 9.36
N VAL A 136 -11.85 0.39 10.31
CA VAL A 136 -10.50 -0.12 10.08
C VAL A 136 -10.39 -1.50 10.71
N ALA A 137 -9.78 -2.44 9.97
CA ALA A 137 -9.47 -3.77 10.45
C ALA A 137 -7.97 -3.87 10.75
N ALA A 138 -7.59 -4.65 11.75
CA ALA A 138 -6.20 -5.00 12.01
C ALA A 138 -5.97 -6.46 11.67
N SER A 139 -4.80 -6.79 11.11
CA SER A 139 -4.39 -8.18 11.00
C SER A 139 -4.07 -8.70 12.39
N ALA A 140 -4.56 -9.91 12.73
CA ALA A 140 -4.16 -10.57 13.96
C ALA A 140 -2.65 -10.81 13.87
N VAL A 141 -1.88 -10.08 14.65
CA VAL A 141 -0.48 -10.40 14.85
C VAL A 141 -0.48 -11.66 15.68
N LEU A 142 -0.14 -12.79 15.08
CA LEU A 142 0.24 -13.97 15.83
C LEU A 142 1.54 -13.62 16.55
N HIS A 143 1.42 -13.08 17.74
CA HIS A 143 2.52 -13.07 18.68
C HIS A 143 2.80 -14.55 18.98
N GLY A 144 3.78 -15.11 18.27
CA GLY A 144 4.37 -16.36 18.68
C GLY A 144 4.88 -16.14 20.09
N GLU A 145 4.16 -16.67 21.06
CA GLU A 145 4.64 -16.82 22.40
C GLU A 145 5.96 -17.58 22.28
N ARG A 146 7.06 -16.88 22.47
CA ARG A 146 8.34 -17.54 22.75
C ARG A 146 8.16 -18.19 24.11
N GLY A 147 7.81 -19.46 24.09
CA GLY A 147 7.74 -20.28 25.26
C GLY A 147 9.09 -20.18 25.97
N HIS A 148 9.10 -19.53 27.12
CA HIS A 148 10.16 -19.70 28.08
C HIS A 148 10.08 -21.16 28.52
N GLY A 149 11.03 -21.96 28.02
CA GLY A 149 11.23 -23.32 28.47
C GLY A 149 11.47 -23.32 29.97
N ALA A 150 10.45 -23.70 30.71
CA ALA A 150 10.60 -24.06 32.12
C ALA A 150 11.60 -25.23 32.19
N ARG A 151 12.78 -24.99 32.75
CA ARG A 151 13.71 -26.04 33.12
C ARG A 151 13.01 -26.86 34.22
N GLN A 152 12.55 -28.04 33.87
CA GLN A 152 12.21 -29.04 34.85
C GLN A 152 13.50 -29.54 35.50
N THR A 153 13.68 -29.18 36.75
CA THR A 153 14.66 -29.79 37.60
C THR A 153 14.13 -31.17 38.03
N ALA A 154 14.77 -32.21 37.54
CA ALA A 154 14.52 -33.56 38.00
C ALA A 154 14.92 -33.72 39.48
N PRO A 155 14.10 -34.41 40.31
CA PRO A 155 14.48 -34.71 41.68
C PRO A 155 15.54 -35.83 41.70
N CYS A 156 16.60 -35.57 42.42
CA CYS A 156 17.67 -36.55 42.70
C CYS A 156 17.09 -37.65 43.60
N MET A 157 16.96 -38.87 43.07
CA MET A 157 16.73 -40.06 43.92
C MET A 157 18.03 -40.44 44.63
N ARG A 158 18.00 -40.34 45.94
CA ARG A 158 19.04 -40.96 46.79
C ARG A 158 18.69 -42.44 46.96
N SER A 159 19.61 -43.26 46.53
CA SER A 159 19.65 -44.69 46.95
C SER A 159 20.19 -44.73 48.36
N GLY A 160 19.46 -45.36 49.24
CA GLY A 160 19.93 -45.77 50.55
C GLY A 160 19.57 -47.25 50.73
N ASP A 161 20.65 -48.00 51.04
CA ASP A 161 20.74 -49.36 51.53
C ASP A 161 19.85 -50.46 50.97
#